data_ff5da1813139a63d8935305449a32b90
#
_entry.id   ff5da1813139a63d8935305449a32b90
#
_cell.length_a   1.000
_cell.length_b   1.000
_cell.length_c   1.000
_cell.angle_alpha   90.00
_cell.angle_beta   90.00
_cell.angle_gamma   90.00
#
_symmetry.space_group_name_H-M   'P 1'
#
loop_
_entity.id
_entity.type
_entity.pdbx_description
1 polymer ?
#
loop_
_entity_poly.entity_id
_entity_poly.type
_entity_poly.pdbx_seq_one_letter_code
_entity_poly.pdbx_strand_id
1 'polypeptide(L)'
;MTASQDAPVPPAMGPKIAIIGAGPAGCMLARLLQRANVSVTVFESEASLDFRSQGGTLDLHTSTGLLAMKEAGLWDEFLEHARYDGQYIAWVEQHARQHFVMGASGARSDVQERPEIDRAQLRRILAASLPEGMIKWDHRLRRVEAPNTLVFDTLMTSDFDLVVGAEGAWSKVRKFMKPDVDPTYTGIGLYELSIPNASATAPELYTLVNRGSVFGHADGKRLSIQQMGDGSLNIYTSSLKDEADWMRPEKCGHDTSDLAAAKEALMEEYRDWDSTITDAILKASGACKTRSLYMLPVGFRWEHHRGVTVIGDAAHLMGPFAGEGVNVALEDAMRLAASIIAAAKNTENGKETLDQQVEAFEKEMFPRMEKVQRLTDELMHDYFHTPGVPQSIMARVLTRHVKFSTPAILHPLATLGVHSYMFLNSLASRWR
;
A
#
# COMPACT_ATOMS: atom_id res chain seq x y z
N MET A 1 -20.55 45.48 -2.73
CA MET A 1 -19.86 44.89 -3.89
C MET A 1 -18.41 45.36 -3.84
N THR A 2 -17.54 44.60 -3.21
CA THR A 2 -16.10 44.80 -3.21
C THR A 2 -15.50 43.57 -3.80
N ALA A 3 -15.06 43.68 -5.07
CA ALA A 3 -14.31 42.64 -5.75
C ALA A 3 -12.99 42.44 -4.99
N SER A 4 -12.80 41.24 -4.43
CA SER A 4 -11.51 40.74 -3.98
C SER A 4 -10.63 40.60 -5.24
N GLN A 5 -9.69 41.54 -5.39
CA GLN A 5 -8.62 41.38 -6.38
C GLN A 5 -7.74 40.23 -5.91
N ASP A 6 -7.77 39.11 -6.65
CA ASP A 6 -6.79 38.06 -6.50
C ASP A 6 -5.39 38.65 -6.70
N ALA A 7 -4.62 38.71 -5.62
CA ALA A 7 -3.24 39.12 -5.70
C ALA A 7 -2.50 38.07 -6.57
N PRO A 8 -1.64 38.50 -7.53
CA PRO A 8 -0.92 37.57 -8.37
C PRO A 8 -0.10 36.62 -7.50
N VAL A 9 -0.29 35.32 -7.69
CA VAL A 9 0.52 34.29 -7.04
C VAL A 9 1.98 34.57 -7.41
N PRO A 10 2.87 34.75 -6.42
CA PRO A 10 4.28 35.00 -6.72
C PRO A 10 4.84 33.87 -7.59
N PRO A 11 5.74 34.17 -8.52
CA PRO A 11 6.32 33.14 -9.38
C PRO A 11 6.97 32.07 -8.52
N ALA A 12 6.72 30.79 -8.87
CA ALA A 12 7.28 29.65 -8.15
C ALA A 12 8.82 29.79 -8.11
N MET A 13 9.36 29.81 -6.91
CA MET A 13 10.79 29.90 -6.68
C MET A 13 11.40 28.51 -6.56
N GLY A 14 12.58 28.29 -7.17
CA GLY A 14 13.35 27.07 -7.00
C GLY A 14 13.24 26.07 -8.16
N PRO A 15 13.60 24.81 -7.91
CA PRO A 15 13.69 23.78 -8.93
C PRO A 15 12.32 23.41 -9.49
N LYS A 16 12.29 23.01 -10.76
CA LYS A 16 11.12 22.44 -11.45
C LYS A 16 11.12 20.92 -11.27
N ILE A 17 10.07 20.39 -10.67
CA ILE A 17 9.96 18.97 -10.32
C ILE A 17 8.92 18.30 -11.20
N ALA A 18 9.29 17.21 -11.88
CA ALA A 18 8.34 16.29 -12.50
C ALA A 18 8.08 15.09 -11.58
N ILE A 19 6.83 14.78 -11.32
CA ILE A 19 6.43 13.57 -10.59
C ILE A 19 5.68 12.67 -11.56
N ILE A 20 6.12 11.42 -11.69
CA ILE A 20 5.50 10.44 -12.54
C ILE A 20 4.63 9.52 -11.68
N GLY A 21 3.31 9.60 -11.88
CA GLY A 21 2.30 8.85 -11.13
C GLY A 21 1.53 9.69 -10.12
N ALA A 22 0.19 9.72 -10.23
CA ALA A 22 -0.74 10.34 -9.28
C ALA A 22 -1.33 9.32 -8.29
N GLY A 23 -0.48 8.39 -7.82
CA GLY A 23 -0.75 7.54 -6.68
C GLY A 23 -0.56 8.28 -5.34
N PRO A 24 -0.79 7.61 -4.19
CA PRO A 24 -0.65 8.25 -2.86
C PRO A 24 0.70 8.93 -2.64
N ALA A 25 1.81 8.29 -3.01
CA ALA A 25 3.16 8.87 -2.86
C ALA A 25 3.33 10.13 -3.72
N GLY A 26 2.96 10.06 -5.00
CA GLY A 26 3.14 11.17 -5.94
C GLY A 26 2.26 12.37 -5.60
N CYS A 27 0.98 12.14 -5.27
CA CYS A 27 0.08 13.22 -4.84
C CYS A 27 0.48 13.84 -3.50
N MET A 28 0.95 13.04 -2.53
CA MET A 28 1.46 13.54 -1.25
C MET A 28 2.69 14.43 -1.46
N LEU A 29 3.67 13.95 -2.26
CA LEU A 29 4.85 14.74 -2.59
C LEU A 29 4.46 16.06 -3.28
N ALA A 30 3.60 15.99 -4.28
CA ALA A 30 3.10 17.17 -5.00
C ALA A 30 2.44 18.18 -4.06
N ARG A 31 1.58 17.72 -3.13
CA ARG A 31 0.89 18.55 -2.15
C ARG A 31 1.86 19.27 -1.22
N LEU A 32 2.84 18.56 -0.67
CA LEU A 32 3.85 19.14 0.24
C LEU A 32 4.72 20.19 -0.46
N LEU A 33 5.15 19.91 -1.70
CA LEU A 33 5.94 20.83 -2.51
C LEU A 33 5.12 22.07 -2.92
N GLN A 34 3.86 21.87 -3.32
CA GLN A 34 2.93 22.96 -3.66
C GLN A 34 2.72 23.93 -2.47
N ARG A 35 2.54 23.39 -1.26
CA ARG A 35 2.42 24.21 -0.04
C ARG A 35 3.68 25.04 0.25
N ALA A 36 4.82 24.58 -0.21
CA ALA A 36 6.11 25.28 -0.11
C ALA A 36 6.43 26.18 -1.31
N ASN A 37 5.47 26.39 -2.25
CA ASN A 37 5.64 27.14 -3.49
C ASN A 37 6.77 26.63 -4.41
N VAL A 38 7.07 25.33 -4.38
CA VAL A 38 7.98 24.68 -5.33
C VAL A 38 7.22 24.34 -6.62
N SER A 39 7.85 24.55 -7.79
CA SER A 39 7.22 24.27 -9.08
C SER A 39 7.12 22.74 -9.31
N VAL A 40 5.89 22.23 -9.46
CA VAL A 40 5.61 20.79 -9.63
C VAL A 40 4.65 20.57 -10.79
N THR A 41 4.93 19.51 -11.56
CA THR A 41 3.98 18.92 -12.52
C THR A 41 3.89 17.43 -12.26
N VAL A 42 2.68 16.89 -12.11
CA VAL A 42 2.41 15.46 -11.97
C VAL A 42 1.91 14.91 -13.30
N PHE A 43 2.49 13.81 -13.77
CA PHE A 43 2.06 13.11 -14.99
C PHE A 43 1.45 11.77 -14.61
N GLU A 44 0.20 11.51 -15.05
CA GLU A 44 -0.54 10.29 -14.73
C GLU A 44 -1.00 9.60 -16.01
N SER A 45 -0.80 8.29 -16.05
CA SER A 45 -1.17 7.44 -17.20
C SER A 45 -2.65 7.19 -17.34
N GLU A 46 -3.42 7.29 -16.26
CA GLU A 46 -4.88 7.16 -16.27
C GLU A 46 -5.52 8.43 -16.83
N ALA A 47 -6.67 8.27 -17.50
CA ALA A 47 -7.37 9.39 -18.13
C ALA A 47 -8.04 10.32 -17.10
N SER A 48 -8.35 9.82 -15.90
CA SER A 48 -8.97 10.58 -14.81
C SER A 48 -8.80 9.89 -13.47
N LEU A 49 -9.16 10.57 -12.39
CA LEU A 49 -9.14 10.02 -11.02
C LEU A 49 -10.03 8.77 -10.86
N ASP A 50 -11.17 8.75 -11.54
CA ASP A 50 -12.18 7.69 -11.45
C ASP A 50 -12.03 6.61 -12.55
N PHE A 51 -10.90 6.59 -13.26
CA PHE A 51 -10.65 5.69 -14.37
C PHE A 51 -10.78 4.20 -14.00
N ARG A 52 -10.36 3.83 -12.78
CA ARG A 52 -10.51 2.45 -12.28
C ARG A 52 -10.88 2.44 -10.78
N SER A 53 -11.71 1.47 -10.41
CA SER A 53 -11.98 1.17 -9.01
C SER A 53 -10.71 0.63 -8.34
N GLN A 54 -10.38 1.18 -7.18
CA GLN A 54 -9.34 0.70 -6.29
C GLN A 54 -9.99 0.10 -5.06
N GLY A 55 -9.96 -1.22 -4.93
CA GLY A 55 -10.50 -1.92 -3.77
C GLY A 55 -9.54 -1.95 -2.59
N GLY A 56 -10.09 -2.36 -1.44
CA GLY A 56 -9.35 -2.53 -0.19
C GLY A 56 -9.22 -1.27 0.65
N THR A 57 -8.95 -1.52 1.92
CA THR A 57 -8.72 -0.49 2.93
C THR A 57 -7.23 -0.44 3.31
N LEU A 58 -6.81 0.67 3.88
CA LEU A 58 -5.45 0.96 4.30
C LEU A 58 -5.49 1.47 5.72
N ASP A 59 -4.63 0.95 6.58
CA ASP A 59 -4.40 1.52 7.91
C ASP A 59 -3.25 2.54 7.87
N LEU A 60 -3.48 3.74 8.39
CA LEU A 60 -2.43 4.77 8.48
C LEU A 60 -1.84 4.82 9.88
N HIS A 61 -0.52 4.79 9.94
CA HIS A 61 0.23 4.75 11.20
C HIS A 61 0.63 6.15 11.67
N THR A 62 0.66 6.33 13.00
CA THR A 62 0.87 7.64 13.65
C THR A 62 2.14 8.36 13.18
N SER A 63 3.29 7.66 13.08
CA SER A 63 4.59 8.26 12.76
C SER A 63 4.89 8.40 11.27
N THR A 64 4.03 7.86 10.40
CA THR A 64 4.22 7.83 8.95
C THR A 64 3.01 8.40 8.22
N GLY A 65 2.02 7.58 7.86
CA GLY A 65 0.85 8.01 7.09
C GLY A 65 0.04 9.14 7.73
N LEU A 66 -0.27 9.04 9.05
CA LEU A 66 -1.02 10.09 9.75
C LEU A 66 -0.20 11.38 9.90
N LEU A 67 1.11 11.27 10.14
CA LEU A 67 1.98 12.44 10.18
C LEU A 67 2.02 13.15 8.83
N ALA A 68 2.14 12.39 7.73
CA ALA A 68 2.13 12.96 6.38
C ALA A 68 0.82 13.68 6.06
N MET A 69 -0.34 13.14 6.46
CA MET A 69 -1.64 13.81 6.30
C MET A 69 -1.71 15.12 7.07
N LYS A 70 -1.18 15.16 8.30
CA LYS A 70 -1.11 16.39 9.11
C LYS A 70 -0.20 17.45 8.47
N GLU A 71 0.99 17.08 8.03
CA GLU A 71 1.93 17.99 7.37
C GLU A 71 1.41 18.50 6.01
N ALA A 72 0.67 17.66 5.29
CA ALA A 72 -0.02 18.08 4.07
C ALA A 72 -1.18 19.04 4.32
N GLY A 73 -1.62 19.21 5.59
CA GLY A 73 -2.81 20.01 5.96
C GLY A 73 -4.10 19.39 5.44
N LEU A 74 -4.18 18.04 5.46
CA LEU A 74 -5.32 17.25 4.99
C LEU A 74 -5.92 16.40 6.13
N TRP A 75 -5.70 16.85 7.37
CA TRP A 75 -6.12 16.10 8.54
C TRP A 75 -7.64 16.06 8.70
N ASP A 76 -8.31 17.19 8.46
CA ASP A 76 -9.77 17.29 8.64
C ASP A 76 -10.48 16.49 7.54
N GLU A 77 -10.05 16.59 6.28
CA GLU A 77 -10.57 15.79 5.17
C GLU A 77 -10.32 14.30 5.36
N PHE A 78 -9.20 13.93 5.96
CA PHE A 78 -8.91 12.54 6.31
C PHE A 78 -9.87 12.04 7.38
N LEU A 79 -10.16 12.82 8.43
CA LEU A 79 -11.05 12.43 9.53
C LEU A 79 -12.49 12.17 9.08
N GLU A 80 -12.95 12.83 8.01
CA GLU A 80 -14.28 12.60 7.43
C GLU A 80 -14.48 11.16 6.92
N HIS A 81 -13.37 10.47 6.57
CA HIS A 81 -13.39 9.15 5.97
C HIS A 81 -12.64 8.08 6.79
N ALA A 82 -11.92 8.51 7.83
CA ALA A 82 -11.14 7.62 8.67
C ALA A 82 -12.02 6.78 9.61
N ARG A 83 -11.77 5.47 9.64
CA ARG A 83 -12.52 4.51 10.47
C ARG A 83 -11.67 4.03 11.63
N TYR A 84 -11.83 4.63 12.79
CA TYR A 84 -11.16 4.22 14.03
C TYR A 84 -11.74 2.94 14.62
N ASP A 85 -12.97 2.59 14.27
CA ASP A 85 -13.67 1.37 14.65
C ASP A 85 -13.36 0.18 13.72
N GLY A 86 -12.58 0.39 12.65
CA GLY A 86 -12.15 -0.61 11.68
C GLY A 86 -10.96 -1.49 12.13
N GLN A 87 -10.45 -1.31 13.34
CA GLN A 87 -9.23 -1.97 13.82
C GLN A 87 -9.43 -3.44 14.26
N TYR A 88 -10.63 -4.00 14.11
CA TYR A 88 -10.84 -5.41 14.41
C TYR A 88 -10.08 -6.30 13.42
N ILE A 89 -9.26 -7.21 13.96
CA ILE A 89 -8.54 -8.22 13.18
C ILE A 89 -8.77 -9.57 13.84
N ALA A 90 -9.25 -10.54 13.08
CA ALA A 90 -9.34 -11.93 13.50
C ALA A 90 -8.53 -12.84 12.55
N TRP A 91 -7.74 -13.74 13.14
CA TRP A 91 -7.09 -14.83 12.40
C TRP A 91 -7.80 -16.13 12.68
N VAL A 92 -8.21 -16.79 11.62
CA VAL A 92 -8.95 -18.05 11.69
C VAL A 92 -8.21 -19.12 10.84
N GLU A 93 -8.39 -20.37 11.20
CA GLU A 93 -7.98 -21.48 10.37
C GLU A 93 -9.10 -21.88 9.38
N GLN A 94 -8.81 -22.79 8.47
CA GLN A 94 -9.78 -23.28 7.46
C GLN A 94 -11.11 -23.78 8.04
N HIS A 95 -11.14 -24.25 9.29
CA HIS A 95 -12.36 -24.71 9.98
C HIS A 95 -13.02 -23.62 10.82
N ALA A 96 -12.79 -22.34 10.50
CA ALA A 96 -13.34 -21.15 11.17
C ALA A 96 -12.97 -20.98 12.65
N ARG A 97 -12.05 -21.79 13.18
CA ARG A 97 -11.57 -21.63 14.56
C ARG A 97 -10.70 -20.38 14.67
N GLN A 98 -11.05 -19.50 15.58
CA GLN A 98 -10.27 -18.29 15.86
C GLN A 98 -9.01 -18.62 16.69
N HIS A 99 -7.88 -18.13 16.25
CA HIS A 99 -6.60 -18.26 16.95
C HIS A 99 -6.10 -16.95 17.55
N PHE A 100 -6.47 -15.82 16.94
CA PHE A 100 -6.08 -14.50 17.40
C PHE A 100 -7.16 -13.47 17.08
N VAL A 101 -7.42 -12.56 18.03
CA VAL A 101 -8.34 -11.44 17.86
C VAL A 101 -7.71 -10.19 18.46
N MET A 102 -7.74 -9.09 17.72
CA MET A 102 -7.32 -7.77 18.16
C MET A 102 -8.43 -6.75 17.86
N GLY A 103 -8.49 -5.67 18.64
CA GLY A 103 -9.45 -4.59 18.40
C GLY A 103 -10.91 -4.92 18.74
N ALA A 104 -11.19 -6.01 19.46
CA ALA A 104 -12.56 -6.47 19.75
C ALA A 104 -13.40 -5.49 20.60
N SER A 105 -12.78 -4.56 21.33
CA SER A 105 -13.47 -3.69 22.28
C SER A 105 -13.90 -2.33 21.70
N GLY A 106 -13.54 -1.99 20.47
CA GLY A 106 -13.80 -0.66 19.88
C GLY A 106 -13.18 0.51 20.66
N ALA A 107 -12.39 0.22 21.71
CA ALA A 107 -11.75 1.23 22.52
C ALA A 107 -10.57 1.83 21.74
N ARG A 108 -10.53 3.17 21.64
CA ARG A 108 -9.34 3.89 21.18
C ARG A 108 -8.17 3.49 22.08
N SER A 109 -7.13 2.95 21.47
CA SER A 109 -5.85 2.77 22.14
C SER A 109 -5.04 4.05 22.00
N ASP A 110 -4.80 4.75 23.11
CA ASP A 110 -4.00 5.99 23.12
C ASP A 110 -2.53 5.78 22.71
N VAL A 111 -2.11 4.52 22.51
CA VAL A 111 -0.69 4.18 22.32
C VAL A 111 -0.28 4.08 20.85
N GLN A 112 -1.15 3.65 19.94
CA GLN A 112 -0.90 3.63 18.49
C GLN A 112 -2.23 3.67 17.74
N GLU A 113 -2.57 4.82 17.20
CA GLU A 113 -3.72 4.95 16.30
C GLU A 113 -3.37 4.34 14.93
N ARG A 114 -4.27 3.50 14.42
CA ARG A 114 -4.21 2.90 13.08
C ARG A 114 -5.59 2.93 12.43
N PRO A 115 -6.16 4.13 12.23
CA PRO A 115 -7.46 4.23 11.56
C PRO A 115 -7.35 3.73 10.13
N GLU A 116 -8.39 3.05 9.71
CA GLU A 116 -8.51 2.59 8.34
C GLU A 116 -9.15 3.65 7.45
N ILE A 117 -8.76 3.67 6.19
CA ILE A 117 -9.37 4.48 5.14
C ILE A 117 -9.42 3.67 3.85
N ASP A 118 -10.51 3.79 3.11
CA ASP A 118 -10.60 3.16 1.79
C ASP A 118 -9.56 3.75 0.84
N ARG A 119 -8.84 2.89 0.13
CA ARG A 119 -7.76 3.29 -0.79
C ARG A 119 -8.21 4.34 -1.80
N ALA A 120 -9.43 4.19 -2.34
CA ALA A 120 -10.01 5.14 -3.28
C ALA A 120 -10.24 6.52 -2.64
N GLN A 121 -10.66 6.56 -1.38
CA GLN A 121 -10.88 7.82 -0.66
C GLN A 121 -9.57 8.54 -0.35
N LEU A 122 -8.55 7.81 0.11
CA LEU A 122 -7.23 8.40 0.33
C LEU A 122 -6.68 9.04 -0.96
N ARG A 123 -6.76 8.32 -2.09
CA ARG A 123 -6.32 8.84 -3.38
C ARG A 123 -7.12 10.08 -3.79
N ARG A 124 -8.45 10.08 -3.56
CA ARG A 124 -9.32 11.21 -3.89
C ARG A 124 -8.97 12.45 -3.07
N ILE A 125 -8.80 12.32 -1.75
CA ILE A 125 -8.38 13.41 -0.86
C ILE A 125 -7.07 14.02 -1.37
N LEU A 126 -6.07 13.20 -1.61
CA LEU A 126 -4.75 13.63 -2.05
C LEU A 126 -4.80 14.33 -3.42
N ALA A 127 -5.45 13.74 -4.41
CA ALA A 127 -5.53 14.33 -5.75
C ALA A 127 -6.38 15.61 -5.78
N ALA A 128 -7.51 15.65 -5.08
CA ALA A 128 -8.37 16.83 -4.99
C ALA A 128 -7.71 18.00 -4.25
N SER A 129 -6.71 17.74 -3.42
CA SER A 129 -5.95 18.78 -2.71
C SER A 129 -5.01 19.58 -3.62
N LEU A 130 -4.77 19.11 -4.84
CA LEU A 130 -3.87 19.75 -5.80
C LEU A 130 -4.61 20.73 -6.70
N PRO A 131 -3.99 21.86 -7.05
CA PRO A 131 -4.57 22.81 -7.99
C PRO A 131 -4.97 22.17 -9.31
N GLU A 132 -6.04 22.67 -9.90
CA GLU A 132 -6.48 22.26 -11.23
C GLU A 132 -5.33 22.39 -12.25
N GLY A 133 -5.16 21.39 -13.11
CA GLY A 133 -4.13 21.33 -14.12
C GLY A 133 -2.71 20.97 -13.62
N MET A 134 -2.49 20.80 -12.32
CA MET A 134 -1.21 20.30 -11.80
C MET A 134 -1.00 18.83 -12.16
N ILE A 135 -2.06 18.01 -12.12
CA ILE A 135 -2.02 16.63 -12.62
C ILE A 135 -2.34 16.66 -14.12
N LYS A 136 -1.42 16.17 -14.91
CA LYS A 136 -1.56 15.93 -16.35
C LYS A 136 -2.02 14.50 -16.54
N TRP A 137 -3.34 14.30 -16.66
CA TRP A 137 -3.96 13.01 -16.91
C TRP A 137 -3.68 12.55 -18.35
N ASP A 138 -3.81 11.25 -18.62
CA ASP A 138 -3.57 10.62 -19.93
C ASP A 138 -2.14 10.85 -20.47
N HIS A 139 -1.17 10.93 -19.54
CA HIS A 139 0.25 11.09 -19.85
C HIS A 139 1.03 9.84 -19.44
N ARG A 140 0.98 8.82 -20.30
CA ARG A 140 1.70 7.55 -20.06
C ARG A 140 3.17 7.70 -20.41
N LEU A 141 4.05 7.66 -19.40
CA LEU A 141 5.51 7.64 -19.61
C LEU A 141 5.91 6.33 -20.28
N ARG A 142 6.65 6.41 -21.40
CA ARG A 142 7.21 5.26 -22.12
C ARG A 142 8.64 4.97 -21.66
N ARG A 143 9.45 5.99 -21.54
CA ARG A 143 10.83 5.89 -21.08
C ARG A 143 11.37 7.24 -20.61
N VAL A 144 12.44 7.19 -19.83
CA VAL A 144 13.30 8.33 -19.49
C VAL A 144 14.54 8.22 -20.34
N GLU A 145 14.99 9.36 -20.90
CA GLU A 145 16.25 9.49 -21.65
C GLU A 145 17.19 10.46 -20.92
N ALA A 146 18.49 10.27 -21.08
CA ALA A 146 19.46 11.23 -20.57
C ALA A 146 19.53 12.48 -21.49
N PRO A 147 19.61 13.69 -20.94
CA PRO A 147 19.57 14.12 -19.55
C PRO A 147 18.13 14.45 -19.09
N ASN A 148 17.50 13.54 -18.38
CA ASN A 148 16.17 13.69 -17.74
C ASN A 148 15.01 13.96 -18.72
N THR A 149 15.12 13.55 -19.98
CA THR A 149 14.07 13.69 -20.99
C THR A 149 13.00 12.65 -20.78
N LEU A 150 11.75 13.11 -20.60
CA LEU A 150 10.57 12.27 -20.44
C LEU A 150 9.88 12.08 -21.79
N VAL A 151 9.71 10.83 -22.22
CA VAL A 151 9.05 10.47 -23.46
C VAL A 151 7.70 9.82 -23.14
N PHE A 152 6.63 10.52 -23.47
CA PHE A 152 5.23 10.07 -23.36
C PHE A 152 4.72 9.59 -24.72
N ASP A 153 3.47 9.13 -24.79
CA ASP A 153 2.84 8.70 -26.04
C ASP A 153 2.70 9.85 -27.04
N THR A 154 2.40 11.05 -26.57
CA THR A 154 2.01 12.19 -27.39
C THR A 154 2.97 13.37 -27.33
N LEU A 155 3.91 13.36 -26.37
CA LEU A 155 4.85 14.46 -26.21
C LEU A 155 6.19 14.00 -25.63
N MET A 156 7.20 14.86 -25.77
CA MET A 156 8.50 14.72 -25.12
C MET A 156 8.81 16.04 -24.40
N THR A 157 9.35 15.97 -23.18
CA THR A 157 9.74 17.14 -22.39
C THR A 157 11.02 16.87 -21.61
N SER A 158 11.83 17.90 -21.39
CA SER A 158 13.13 17.80 -20.67
C SER A 158 13.36 18.99 -19.72
N ASP A 159 12.34 19.78 -19.41
CA ASP A 159 12.43 21.06 -18.70
C ASP A 159 12.33 20.92 -17.17
N PHE A 160 12.89 19.85 -16.59
CA PHE A 160 12.83 19.59 -15.17
C PHE A 160 14.24 19.47 -14.55
N ASP A 161 14.38 19.95 -13.32
CA ASP A 161 15.60 19.81 -12.53
C ASP A 161 15.66 18.48 -11.78
N LEU A 162 14.48 17.88 -11.48
CA LEU A 162 14.36 16.57 -10.86
C LEU A 162 13.12 15.84 -11.40
N VAL A 163 13.29 14.57 -11.76
CA VAL A 163 12.25 13.63 -12.09
C VAL A 163 12.08 12.63 -10.94
N VAL A 164 10.88 12.52 -10.39
CA VAL A 164 10.56 11.58 -9.32
C VAL A 164 9.59 10.52 -9.83
N GLY A 165 10.05 9.27 -9.89
CA GLY A 165 9.19 8.13 -10.21
C GLY A 165 8.36 7.72 -8.99
N ALA A 166 7.04 7.81 -9.12
CA ALA A 166 6.03 7.36 -8.17
C ALA A 166 4.93 6.52 -8.87
N GLU A 167 5.28 5.93 -10.03
CA GLU A 167 4.37 5.23 -10.93
C GLU A 167 4.23 3.72 -10.62
N GLY A 168 4.64 3.32 -9.42
CA GLY A 168 4.34 2.01 -8.85
C GLY A 168 5.23 0.88 -9.38
N ALA A 169 4.72 -0.34 -9.31
CA ALA A 169 5.45 -1.58 -9.50
C ALA A 169 6.30 -1.66 -10.78
N TRP A 170 5.80 -1.12 -11.89
CA TRP A 170 6.42 -1.22 -13.22
C TRP A 170 7.06 0.10 -13.65
N SER A 171 7.65 0.82 -12.71
CA SER A 171 8.28 2.12 -12.90
C SER A 171 9.26 2.15 -14.07
N LYS A 172 9.03 3.08 -14.99
CA LYS A 172 9.94 3.38 -16.09
C LYS A 172 11.11 4.23 -15.63
N VAL A 173 10.89 5.05 -14.59
CA VAL A 173 11.96 5.83 -13.95
C VAL A 173 12.96 4.89 -13.28
N ARG A 174 12.47 3.91 -12.47
CA ARG A 174 13.33 2.86 -11.91
C ARG A 174 14.09 2.10 -13.00
N LYS A 175 13.39 1.71 -14.08
CA LYS A 175 14.02 0.97 -15.19
C LYS A 175 15.13 1.75 -15.88
N PHE A 176 15.04 3.09 -15.92
CA PHE A 176 16.13 3.95 -16.38
C PHE A 176 17.32 3.91 -15.42
N MET A 177 17.10 4.02 -14.12
CA MET A 177 18.16 4.06 -13.09
C MET A 177 18.83 2.69 -12.88
N LYS A 178 18.05 1.61 -12.99
CA LYS A 178 18.51 0.23 -12.75
C LYS A 178 17.88 -0.72 -13.77
N PRO A 179 18.39 -0.76 -15.02
CA PRO A 179 17.77 -1.50 -16.11
C PRO A 179 17.77 -3.02 -15.92
N ASP A 180 18.68 -3.55 -15.10
CA ASP A 180 18.88 -4.99 -14.94
C ASP A 180 17.94 -5.62 -13.91
N VAL A 181 17.12 -4.83 -13.18
CA VAL A 181 16.24 -5.33 -12.13
C VAL A 181 14.78 -5.04 -12.45
N ASP A 182 14.02 -6.10 -12.57
CA ASP A 182 12.55 -6.09 -12.67
C ASP A 182 11.93 -6.72 -11.41
N PRO A 183 10.68 -6.39 -11.08
CA PRO A 183 9.96 -7.07 -10.01
C PRO A 183 9.88 -8.57 -10.28
N THR A 184 10.11 -9.36 -9.24
CA THR A 184 10.05 -10.82 -9.29
C THR A 184 8.67 -11.30 -8.84
N TYR A 185 8.11 -12.28 -9.54
CA TYR A 185 6.88 -12.96 -9.14
C TYR A 185 7.10 -13.74 -7.84
N THR A 186 6.17 -13.59 -6.89
CA THR A 186 6.28 -14.20 -5.55
C THR A 186 5.77 -15.63 -5.46
N GLY A 187 5.22 -16.19 -6.54
CA GLY A 187 4.52 -17.48 -6.50
C GLY A 187 3.08 -17.37 -6.01
N ILE A 188 2.53 -16.16 -5.80
CA ILE A 188 1.19 -15.97 -5.25
C ILE A 188 0.28 -15.31 -6.26
N GLY A 189 -0.82 -15.99 -6.57
CA GLY A 189 -1.96 -15.45 -7.32
C GLY A 189 -3.12 -15.12 -6.38
N LEU A 190 -3.93 -14.13 -6.75
CA LEU A 190 -5.12 -13.78 -5.98
C LEU A 190 -6.31 -13.41 -6.87
N TYR A 191 -7.51 -13.67 -6.34
CA TYR A 191 -8.76 -13.05 -6.80
C TYR A 191 -9.18 -11.96 -5.82
N GLU A 192 -9.67 -10.86 -6.35
CA GLU A 192 -10.34 -9.79 -5.64
C GLU A 192 -11.83 -9.82 -6.00
N LEU A 193 -12.69 -10.07 -5.02
CA LEU A 193 -14.14 -10.13 -5.14
C LEU A 193 -14.78 -9.12 -4.20
N SER A 194 -16.07 -8.82 -4.39
CA SER A 194 -16.79 -7.92 -3.48
C SER A 194 -18.24 -8.33 -3.25
N ILE A 195 -18.77 -7.96 -2.08
CA ILE A 195 -20.19 -8.09 -1.71
C ILE A 195 -20.71 -6.67 -1.43
N PRO A 196 -21.38 -6.02 -2.39
CA PRO A 196 -22.05 -4.74 -2.15
C PRO A 196 -23.22 -4.89 -1.15
N ASN A 197 -23.49 -3.83 -0.35
CA ASN A 197 -24.56 -3.81 0.64
C ASN A 197 -24.55 -5.03 1.58
N ALA A 198 -23.39 -5.41 2.05
CA ALA A 198 -23.16 -6.68 2.75
C ALA A 198 -24.02 -6.83 4.02
N SER A 199 -24.37 -5.73 4.69
CA SER A 199 -25.29 -5.77 5.84
C SER A 199 -26.67 -6.36 5.50
N ALA A 200 -27.13 -6.20 4.26
CA ALA A 200 -28.38 -6.75 3.78
C ALA A 200 -28.22 -8.10 3.05
N THR A 201 -27.16 -8.25 2.24
CA THR A 201 -26.97 -9.40 1.35
C THR A 201 -26.16 -10.54 1.98
N ALA A 202 -25.37 -10.24 3.01
CA ALA A 202 -24.52 -11.20 3.74
C ALA A 202 -24.39 -10.83 5.23
N PRO A 203 -25.51 -10.72 6.00
CA PRO A 203 -25.51 -10.18 7.37
C PRO A 203 -24.63 -10.99 8.34
N GLU A 204 -24.48 -12.28 8.14
CA GLU A 204 -23.64 -13.15 8.96
C GLU A 204 -22.16 -12.83 8.77
N LEU A 205 -21.71 -12.71 7.51
CA LEU A 205 -20.36 -12.29 7.19
C LEU A 205 -20.08 -10.86 7.65
N TYR A 206 -21.04 -9.96 7.47
CA TYR A 206 -20.94 -8.58 7.94
C TYR A 206 -20.71 -8.51 9.46
N THR A 207 -21.43 -9.36 10.21
CA THR A 207 -21.26 -9.48 11.66
C THR A 207 -19.92 -10.12 12.03
N LEU A 208 -19.51 -11.17 11.31
CA LEU A 208 -18.22 -11.86 11.52
C LEU A 208 -17.03 -10.91 11.38
N VAL A 209 -17.06 -10.05 10.37
CA VAL A 209 -15.97 -9.11 10.08
C VAL A 209 -15.92 -7.95 11.07
N ASN A 210 -17.03 -7.66 11.75
CA ASN A 210 -17.13 -6.70 12.85
C ASN A 210 -16.41 -5.36 12.57
N ARG A 211 -16.73 -4.73 11.42
CA ARG A 211 -16.18 -3.46 10.90
C ARG A 211 -14.70 -3.49 10.46
N GLY A 212 -13.96 -4.56 10.72
CA GLY A 212 -12.53 -4.68 10.41
C GLY A 212 -12.24 -5.76 9.37
N SER A 213 -11.36 -6.71 9.74
CA SER A 213 -10.86 -7.73 8.82
C SER A 213 -10.78 -9.12 9.45
N VAL A 214 -11.14 -10.13 8.67
CA VAL A 214 -10.95 -11.55 9.02
C VAL A 214 -9.96 -12.15 8.03
N PHE A 215 -8.95 -12.84 8.56
CA PHE A 215 -7.90 -13.51 7.79
C PHE A 215 -7.95 -15.01 8.04
N GLY A 216 -8.50 -15.77 7.10
CA GLY A 216 -8.46 -17.21 7.09
C GLY A 216 -7.14 -17.71 6.48
N HIS A 217 -6.53 -18.70 7.12
CA HIS A 217 -5.25 -19.29 6.70
C HIS A 217 -5.33 -20.81 6.66
N ALA A 218 -4.74 -21.39 5.65
CA ALA A 218 -4.39 -22.80 5.55
C ALA A 218 -3.08 -22.93 4.76
N ASP A 219 -2.53 -24.13 4.68
CA ASP A 219 -1.25 -24.37 3.99
C ASP A 219 -1.31 -23.90 2.54
N GLY A 220 -0.49 -22.92 2.21
CA GLY A 220 -0.41 -22.31 0.87
C GLY A 220 -1.61 -21.48 0.43
N LYS A 221 -2.62 -21.24 1.30
CA LYS A 221 -3.85 -20.51 0.96
C LYS A 221 -4.21 -19.48 2.01
N ARG A 222 -4.81 -18.37 1.57
CA ARG A 222 -5.37 -17.34 2.45
C ARG A 222 -6.67 -16.79 1.86
N LEU A 223 -7.70 -16.65 2.68
CA LEU A 223 -8.93 -15.93 2.36
C LEU A 223 -9.08 -14.76 3.33
N SER A 224 -9.13 -13.54 2.81
CA SER A 224 -9.27 -12.32 3.61
C SER A 224 -10.60 -11.65 3.29
N ILE A 225 -11.32 -11.22 4.32
CA ILE A 225 -12.57 -10.48 4.21
C ILE A 225 -12.40 -9.17 4.96
N GLN A 226 -12.56 -8.04 4.27
CA GLN A 226 -12.41 -6.71 4.83
C GLN A 226 -13.70 -5.90 4.65
N GLN A 227 -14.17 -5.24 5.68
CA GLN A 227 -15.29 -4.32 5.58
C GLN A 227 -14.80 -2.96 5.09
N MET A 228 -15.48 -2.42 4.08
CA MET A 228 -15.21 -1.12 3.50
C MET A 228 -16.03 -0.01 4.18
N GLY A 229 -15.65 1.25 3.95
CA GLY A 229 -16.33 2.41 4.51
C GLY A 229 -17.78 2.58 4.05
N ASP A 230 -18.14 2.08 2.88
CA ASP A 230 -19.50 2.07 2.34
C ASP A 230 -20.35 0.89 2.83
N GLY A 231 -19.80 0.03 3.71
CA GLY A 231 -20.47 -1.16 4.23
C GLY A 231 -20.43 -2.37 3.30
N SER A 232 -19.73 -2.29 2.16
CA SER A 232 -19.41 -3.47 1.35
C SER A 232 -18.34 -4.34 2.02
N LEU A 233 -18.22 -5.59 1.59
CA LEU A 233 -17.10 -6.46 1.94
C LEU A 233 -16.22 -6.66 0.72
N ASN A 234 -14.90 -6.50 0.91
CA ASN A 234 -13.89 -6.82 -0.08
C ASN A 234 -13.23 -8.15 0.29
N ILE A 235 -13.12 -9.06 -0.66
CA ILE A 235 -12.63 -10.42 -0.44
C ILE A 235 -11.38 -10.64 -1.29
N TYR A 236 -10.33 -11.14 -0.66
CA TYR A 236 -9.14 -11.62 -1.36
C TYR A 236 -8.96 -13.10 -1.09
N THR A 237 -9.00 -13.93 -2.13
CA THR A 237 -8.51 -15.30 -2.07
C THR A 237 -7.12 -15.34 -2.66
N SER A 238 -6.17 -15.83 -1.91
CA SER A 238 -4.75 -15.90 -2.33
C SER A 238 -4.24 -17.32 -2.18
N SER A 239 -3.54 -17.81 -3.18
CA SER A 239 -2.95 -19.14 -3.16
C SER A 239 -1.64 -19.21 -3.94
N LEU A 240 -0.85 -20.24 -3.68
CA LEU A 240 0.35 -20.51 -4.44
C LEU A 240 -0.01 -20.89 -5.88
N LYS A 241 0.68 -20.27 -6.84
CA LYS A 241 0.53 -20.51 -8.28
C LYS A 241 1.93 -20.56 -8.90
N ASP A 242 2.19 -21.58 -9.66
CA ASP A 242 3.53 -21.87 -10.21
C ASP A 242 4.01 -20.78 -11.19
N GLU A 243 3.08 -20.16 -11.95
CA GLU A 243 3.41 -19.22 -13.00
C GLU A 243 2.71 -17.86 -12.83
N ALA A 244 3.42 -16.81 -13.23
CA ALA A 244 2.93 -15.43 -13.07
C ALA A 244 1.69 -15.11 -13.91
N ASP A 245 1.48 -15.79 -15.02
CA ASP A 245 0.33 -15.66 -15.91
C ASP A 245 -0.72 -16.78 -15.71
N TRP A 246 -0.79 -17.32 -14.50
CA TRP A 246 -1.71 -18.40 -14.08
C TRP A 246 -3.17 -18.10 -14.42
N MET A 247 -3.57 -16.79 -14.51
CA MET A 247 -4.94 -16.37 -14.78
C MET A 247 -5.37 -16.53 -16.23
N ARG A 248 -4.48 -16.95 -17.12
CA ARG A 248 -4.86 -17.22 -18.51
C ARG A 248 -5.76 -18.45 -18.60
N PRO A 249 -6.86 -18.42 -19.38
CA PRO A 249 -7.79 -19.54 -19.49
C PRO A 249 -7.13 -20.88 -19.82
N GLU A 250 -6.04 -20.85 -20.61
CA GLU A 250 -5.28 -22.05 -20.99
C GLU A 250 -4.56 -22.71 -19.79
N LYS A 251 -4.34 -21.94 -18.70
CA LYS A 251 -3.64 -22.40 -17.49
C LYS A 251 -4.60 -22.70 -16.35
N CYS A 252 -5.60 -21.86 -16.12
CA CYS A 252 -6.56 -22.05 -15.02
C CYS A 252 -7.85 -22.77 -15.44
N GLY A 253 -8.09 -22.97 -16.74
CA GLY A 253 -9.23 -23.70 -17.27
C GLY A 253 -10.55 -22.91 -17.36
N HIS A 254 -10.55 -21.62 -17.04
CA HIS A 254 -11.74 -20.78 -17.08
C HIS A 254 -11.40 -19.30 -17.34
N ASP A 255 -12.40 -18.50 -17.72
CA ASP A 255 -12.26 -17.03 -17.77
C ASP A 255 -12.29 -16.47 -16.35
N THR A 256 -11.18 -15.96 -15.87
CA THR A 256 -11.05 -15.41 -14.52
C THR A 256 -11.77 -14.08 -14.32
N SER A 257 -12.28 -13.44 -15.37
CA SER A 257 -13.12 -12.25 -15.30
C SER A 257 -14.62 -12.59 -15.21
N ASP A 258 -15.00 -13.82 -15.54
CA ASP A 258 -16.34 -14.34 -15.32
C ASP A 258 -16.50 -14.73 -13.84
N LEU A 259 -17.34 -13.98 -13.13
CA LEU A 259 -17.59 -14.20 -11.71
C LEU A 259 -18.15 -15.59 -11.41
N ALA A 260 -19.02 -16.15 -12.26
CA ALA A 260 -19.61 -17.45 -12.04
C ALA A 260 -18.57 -18.57 -12.15
N ALA A 261 -17.76 -18.54 -13.21
CA ALA A 261 -16.66 -19.47 -13.42
C ALA A 261 -15.57 -19.34 -12.33
N ALA A 262 -15.24 -18.11 -11.93
CA ALA A 262 -14.30 -17.87 -10.84
C ALA A 262 -14.80 -18.42 -9.50
N LYS A 263 -16.09 -18.25 -9.18
CA LYS A 263 -16.68 -18.83 -7.97
C LYS A 263 -16.63 -20.36 -7.95
N GLU A 264 -16.97 -20.98 -9.06
CA GLU A 264 -16.92 -22.45 -9.18
C GLU A 264 -15.49 -22.97 -8.92
N ALA A 265 -14.50 -22.36 -9.59
CA ALA A 265 -13.09 -22.72 -9.43
C ALA A 265 -12.60 -22.48 -7.98
N LEU A 266 -12.97 -21.35 -7.37
CA LEU A 266 -12.61 -21.03 -6.01
C LEU A 266 -13.29 -21.95 -4.98
N MET A 267 -14.56 -22.30 -5.18
CA MET A 267 -15.24 -23.25 -4.29
C MET A 267 -14.61 -24.63 -4.35
N GLU A 268 -14.11 -25.08 -5.51
CA GLU A 268 -13.34 -26.33 -5.60
C GLU A 268 -11.95 -26.17 -4.94
N GLU A 269 -11.25 -25.04 -5.11
CA GLU A 269 -9.95 -24.79 -4.49
C GLU A 269 -10.06 -24.71 -2.95
N TYR A 270 -11.15 -24.18 -2.41
CA TYR A 270 -11.41 -23.99 -0.97
C TYR A 270 -12.43 -24.99 -0.41
N ARG A 271 -12.66 -26.12 -1.09
CA ARG A 271 -13.70 -27.11 -0.71
C ARG A 271 -13.57 -27.67 0.70
N ASP A 272 -12.36 -27.71 1.25
CA ASP A 272 -12.07 -28.21 2.59
C ASP A 272 -12.22 -27.13 3.68
N TRP A 273 -12.64 -25.93 3.30
CA TRP A 273 -12.84 -24.80 4.20
C TRP A 273 -14.27 -24.71 4.71
N ASP A 274 -14.43 -24.23 5.93
CA ASP A 274 -15.73 -24.03 6.56
C ASP A 274 -16.60 -23.03 5.77
N SER A 275 -17.90 -23.35 5.67
CA SER A 275 -18.87 -22.51 4.96
C SER A 275 -18.98 -21.11 5.53
N THR A 276 -18.77 -20.91 6.83
CA THR A 276 -18.77 -19.59 7.48
C THR A 276 -17.80 -18.63 6.82
N ILE A 277 -16.72 -19.14 6.22
CA ILE A 277 -15.68 -18.33 5.56
C ILE A 277 -15.92 -18.33 4.04
N THR A 278 -16.18 -19.52 3.45
CA THR A 278 -16.33 -19.66 1.98
C THR A 278 -17.62 -19.06 1.45
N ASP A 279 -18.62 -18.82 2.29
CA ASP A 279 -19.80 -18.02 1.96
C ASP A 279 -19.44 -16.63 1.40
N ALA A 280 -18.29 -16.08 1.77
CA ALA A 280 -17.79 -14.85 1.18
C ALA A 280 -17.58 -14.97 -0.34
N ILE A 281 -17.10 -16.12 -0.82
CA ILE A 281 -16.95 -16.41 -2.25
C ILE A 281 -18.34 -16.56 -2.90
N LEU A 282 -19.22 -17.34 -2.30
CA LEU A 282 -20.55 -17.62 -2.84
C LEU A 282 -21.44 -16.37 -2.92
N LYS A 283 -21.38 -15.49 -1.93
CA LYS A 283 -22.18 -14.25 -1.86
C LYS A 283 -21.58 -13.08 -2.64
N ALA A 284 -20.34 -13.20 -3.16
CA ALA A 284 -19.76 -12.18 -4.01
C ALA A 284 -20.62 -11.92 -5.25
N SER A 285 -20.88 -10.66 -5.58
CA SER A 285 -21.77 -10.25 -6.67
C SER A 285 -21.24 -9.07 -7.48
N GLY A 286 -20.06 -8.57 -7.12
CA GLY A 286 -19.39 -7.49 -7.82
C GLY A 286 -18.41 -7.98 -8.88
N ALA A 287 -17.51 -7.09 -9.28
CA ALA A 287 -16.46 -7.43 -10.24
C ALA A 287 -15.50 -8.48 -9.67
N CYS A 288 -15.04 -9.38 -10.54
CA CYS A 288 -13.95 -10.30 -10.27
C CYS A 288 -12.68 -9.80 -10.93
N LYS A 289 -11.61 -9.67 -10.16
CA LYS A 289 -10.29 -9.27 -10.68
C LYS A 289 -9.25 -10.25 -10.21
N THR A 290 -8.26 -10.52 -11.05
CA THR A 290 -7.11 -11.37 -10.72
C THR A 290 -5.82 -10.59 -10.73
N ARG A 291 -4.89 -11.00 -9.89
CA ARG A 291 -3.55 -10.41 -9.83
C ARG A 291 -2.51 -11.47 -9.49
N SER A 292 -1.32 -11.27 -10.02
CA SER A 292 -0.10 -11.94 -9.57
C SER A 292 0.68 -10.96 -8.72
N LEU A 293 1.17 -11.43 -7.57
CA LEU A 293 1.95 -10.57 -6.66
C LEU A 293 3.42 -10.56 -7.08
N TYR A 294 4.00 -9.38 -7.06
CA TYR A 294 5.40 -9.14 -7.40
C TYR A 294 6.08 -8.35 -6.29
N MET A 295 7.37 -8.54 -6.13
CA MET A 295 8.21 -7.80 -5.20
C MET A 295 9.55 -7.43 -5.85
N LEU A 296 10.15 -6.35 -5.39
CA LEU A 296 11.57 -6.09 -5.62
C LEU A 296 12.40 -6.90 -4.61
N PRO A 297 13.66 -7.26 -4.94
CA PRO A 297 14.54 -7.94 -4.00
C PRO A 297 14.66 -7.17 -2.67
N VAL A 298 14.71 -7.90 -1.56
CA VAL A 298 14.93 -7.30 -0.24
C VAL A 298 16.27 -6.55 -0.23
N GLY A 299 16.25 -5.29 0.17
CA GLY A 299 17.43 -4.42 0.15
C GLY A 299 17.77 -3.89 -1.25
N PHE A 300 16.80 -3.91 -2.18
CA PHE A 300 16.98 -3.28 -3.49
C PHE A 300 17.44 -1.84 -3.33
N ARG A 301 18.48 -1.48 -4.10
CA ARG A 301 19.06 -0.13 -4.12
C ARG A 301 19.72 0.14 -5.48
N TRP A 302 19.99 1.40 -5.75
CA TRP A 302 20.63 1.88 -6.99
C TRP A 302 21.78 2.83 -6.67
N GLU A 303 22.62 3.07 -7.64
CA GLU A 303 23.59 4.14 -7.60
C GLU A 303 22.88 5.47 -7.86
N HIS A 304 23.26 6.52 -7.14
CA HIS A 304 22.63 7.83 -7.30
C HIS A 304 22.75 8.33 -8.74
N HIS A 305 21.64 8.81 -9.28
CA HIS A 305 21.55 9.43 -10.60
C HIS A 305 21.11 10.88 -10.47
N ARG A 306 21.97 11.80 -10.90
CA ARG A 306 21.67 13.23 -10.85
C ARG A 306 20.36 13.55 -11.57
N GLY A 307 19.48 14.29 -10.88
CA GLY A 307 18.20 14.74 -11.43
C GLY A 307 17.13 13.68 -11.59
N VAL A 308 17.30 12.47 -11.03
CA VAL A 308 16.29 11.39 -11.07
C VAL A 308 16.29 10.63 -9.77
N THR A 309 15.10 10.31 -9.25
CA THR A 309 14.91 9.41 -8.10
C THR A 309 13.55 8.70 -8.16
N VAL A 310 13.30 7.76 -7.25
CA VAL A 310 12.04 7.01 -7.14
C VAL A 310 11.58 6.90 -5.69
N ILE A 311 10.25 6.83 -5.45
CA ILE A 311 9.63 6.67 -4.14
C ILE A 311 8.47 5.67 -4.18
N GLY A 312 8.06 5.16 -3.03
CA GLY A 312 6.96 4.21 -2.89
C GLY A 312 7.23 2.90 -3.64
N ASP A 313 6.20 2.29 -4.24
CA ASP A 313 6.33 1.02 -4.95
C ASP A 313 7.31 1.09 -6.15
N ALA A 314 7.57 2.27 -6.68
CA ALA A 314 8.61 2.44 -7.70
C ALA A 314 10.01 2.16 -7.14
N ALA A 315 10.25 2.47 -5.86
CA ALA A 315 11.52 2.26 -5.17
C ALA A 315 11.63 0.90 -4.46
N HIS A 316 10.54 0.44 -3.84
CA HIS A 316 10.60 -0.68 -2.89
C HIS A 316 9.32 -1.56 -2.91
N LEU A 317 8.81 -1.89 -4.10
CA LEU A 317 7.65 -2.78 -4.25
C LEU A 317 7.75 -4.00 -3.34
N MET A 318 6.70 -4.23 -2.56
CA MET A 318 6.62 -5.33 -1.60
C MET A 318 5.22 -5.94 -1.56
N GLY A 319 5.09 -7.16 -1.04
CA GLY A 319 3.79 -7.79 -0.81
C GLY A 319 2.98 -7.09 0.29
N PRO A 320 1.66 -7.30 0.35
CA PRO A 320 0.78 -6.59 1.29
C PRO A 320 0.80 -7.17 2.72
N PHE A 321 1.73 -8.07 3.04
CA PHE A 321 1.64 -8.91 4.24
C PHE A 321 2.01 -8.21 5.54
N ALA A 322 2.80 -7.14 5.49
CA ALA A 322 3.14 -6.32 6.66
C ALA A 322 2.18 -5.14 6.88
N GLY A 323 1.34 -4.77 5.89
CA GLY A 323 0.46 -3.60 5.98
C GLY A 323 1.19 -2.24 5.91
N GLU A 324 2.45 -2.21 5.50
CA GLU A 324 3.31 -1.03 5.60
C GLU A 324 3.40 -0.21 4.30
N GLY A 325 3.00 -0.76 3.15
CA GLY A 325 3.30 -0.18 1.83
C GLY A 325 2.89 1.28 1.66
N VAL A 326 1.66 1.65 2.01
CA VAL A 326 1.19 3.03 1.91
C VAL A 326 1.87 3.95 2.92
N ASN A 327 2.13 3.47 4.13
CA ASN A 327 2.76 4.24 5.19
C ASN A 327 4.18 4.67 4.81
N VAL A 328 4.98 3.72 4.31
CA VAL A 328 6.35 4.03 3.86
C VAL A 328 6.36 4.89 2.59
N ALA A 329 5.37 4.72 1.69
CA ALA A 329 5.25 5.56 0.50
C ALA A 329 4.92 7.02 0.84
N LEU A 330 4.05 7.26 1.83
CA LEU A 330 3.74 8.60 2.35
C LEU A 330 4.92 9.20 3.12
N GLU A 331 5.66 8.38 3.87
CA GLU A 331 6.88 8.79 4.56
C GLU A 331 7.99 9.19 3.58
N ASP A 332 8.19 8.44 2.50
CA ASP A 332 9.12 8.81 1.42
C ASP A 332 8.78 10.18 0.83
N ALA A 333 7.50 10.38 0.50
CA ALA A 333 7.02 11.66 -0.02
C ALA A 333 7.30 12.83 0.93
N MET A 334 7.07 12.64 2.23
CA MET A 334 7.32 13.65 3.26
C MET A 334 8.82 13.96 3.39
N ARG A 335 9.68 12.94 3.46
CA ARG A 335 11.13 13.10 3.60
C ARG A 335 11.75 13.72 2.35
N LEU A 336 11.36 13.24 1.16
CA LEU A 336 11.85 13.81 -0.10
C LEU A 336 11.37 15.27 -0.27
N ALA A 337 10.12 15.58 0.09
CA ALA A 337 9.64 16.95 0.10
C ALA A 337 10.50 17.86 0.99
N ALA A 338 10.83 17.41 2.20
CA ALA A 338 11.70 18.17 3.12
C ALA A 338 13.08 18.43 2.50
N SER A 339 13.69 17.45 1.83
CA SER A 339 14.97 17.56 1.12
C SER A 339 14.90 18.58 -0.04
N ILE A 340 13.85 18.49 -0.87
CA ILE A 340 13.66 19.42 -2.00
C ILE A 340 13.41 20.85 -1.51
N ILE A 341 12.58 21.03 -0.48
CA ILE A 341 12.30 22.33 0.10
C ILE A 341 13.54 22.96 0.74
N ALA A 342 14.38 22.17 1.40
CA ALA A 342 15.66 22.64 1.94
C ALA A 342 16.59 23.13 0.83
N ALA A 343 16.68 22.38 -0.28
CA ALA A 343 17.46 22.79 -1.44
C ALA A 343 16.91 24.07 -2.11
N ALA A 344 15.57 24.20 -2.23
CA ALA A 344 14.93 25.35 -2.85
C ALA A 344 15.17 26.68 -2.09
N LYS A 345 15.42 26.60 -0.79
CA LYS A 345 15.76 27.77 0.06
C LYS A 345 17.20 28.23 -0.09
N ASN A 346 18.08 27.37 -0.62
CA ASN A 346 19.52 27.68 -0.82
C ASN A 346 19.74 28.13 -2.27
N THR A 347 19.69 29.44 -2.50
CA THR A 347 19.72 30.03 -3.85
C THR A 347 21.11 30.11 -4.48
N GLU A 348 22.20 30.02 -3.71
CA GLU A 348 23.56 30.24 -4.22
C GLU A 348 24.11 29.05 -5.06
N ASN A 349 23.70 27.80 -4.73
CA ASN A 349 24.13 26.57 -5.41
C ASN A 349 22.98 25.61 -5.69
N GLY A 350 21.80 26.11 -6.03
CA GLY A 350 20.52 25.42 -6.01
C GLY A 350 20.49 24.00 -6.63
N LYS A 351 21.07 23.81 -7.83
CA LYS A 351 21.05 22.50 -8.52
C LYS A 351 21.97 21.47 -7.88
N GLU A 352 23.16 21.88 -7.45
CA GLU A 352 24.11 21.00 -6.76
C GLU A 352 23.58 20.64 -5.36
N THR A 353 23.01 21.62 -4.67
CA THR A 353 22.36 21.39 -3.37
C THR A 353 21.18 20.44 -3.49
N LEU A 354 20.33 20.54 -4.55
CA LEU A 354 19.23 19.63 -4.79
C LEU A 354 19.70 18.20 -4.97
N ASP A 355 20.73 18.01 -5.80
CA ASP A 355 21.32 16.71 -6.09
C ASP A 355 21.86 16.03 -4.82
N GLN A 356 22.64 16.77 -4.01
CA GLN A 356 23.15 16.30 -2.72
C GLN A 356 22.04 15.94 -1.72
N GLN A 357 20.96 16.72 -1.66
CA GLN A 357 19.83 16.46 -0.78
C GLN A 357 19.04 15.21 -1.21
N VAL A 358 18.90 14.98 -2.53
CA VAL A 358 18.25 13.78 -3.07
C VAL A 358 19.13 12.55 -2.79
N GLU A 359 20.44 12.62 -2.99
CA GLU A 359 21.36 11.53 -2.66
C GLU A 359 21.33 11.18 -1.15
N ALA A 360 21.27 12.20 -0.29
CA ALA A 360 21.18 12.01 1.16
C ALA A 360 19.84 11.32 1.53
N PHE A 361 18.74 11.73 0.91
CA PHE A 361 17.43 11.07 1.07
C PHE A 361 17.49 9.60 0.66
N GLU A 362 18.05 9.26 -0.49
CA GLU A 362 18.20 7.88 -0.97
C GLU A 362 19.00 7.02 0.02
N LYS A 363 20.14 7.54 0.50
CA LYS A 363 20.99 6.85 1.49
C LYS A 363 20.27 6.57 2.81
N GLU A 364 19.37 7.45 3.23
CA GLU A 364 18.53 7.28 4.43
C GLU A 364 17.39 6.30 4.18
N MET A 365 16.77 6.36 3.00
CA MET A 365 15.64 5.51 2.61
C MET A 365 16.04 4.02 2.52
N PHE A 366 17.19 3.69 1.95
CA PHE A 366 17.60 2.31 1.70
C PHE A 366 17.56 1.40 2.95
N PRO A 367 18.21 1.72 4.07
CA PRO A 367 18.17 0.84 5.25
C PRO A 367 16.79 0.77 5.89
N ARG A 368 16.01 1.85 5.81
CA ARG A 368 14.62 1.89 6.30
C ARG A 368 13.74 0.94 5.48
N MET A 369 13.84 0.99 4.15
CA MET A 369 13.06 0.13 3.26
C MET A 369 13.50 -1.33 3.31
N GLU A 370 14.79 -1.62 3.42
CA GLU A 370 15.27 -2.99 3.59
C GLU A 370 14.63 -3.67 4.81
N LYS A 371 14.48 -2.94 5.91
CA LYS A 371 13.83 -3.45 7.13
C LYS A 371 12.37 -3.83 6.89
N VAL A 372 11.62 -2.99 6.15
CA VAL A 372 10.20 -3.23 5.84
C VAL A 372 10.04 -4.35 4.83
N GLN A 373 10.85 -4.35 3.75
CA GLN A 373 10.85 -5.41 2.75
C GLN A 373 11.14 -6.78 3.38
N ARG A 374 12.13 -6.85 4.29
CA ARG A 374 12.47 -8.07 5.01
C ARG A 374 11.31 -8.56 5.87
N LEU A 375 10.65 -7.68 6.61
CA LEU A 375 9.46 -8.05 7.40
C LEU A 375 8.38 -8.66 6.52
N THR A 376 8.05 -8.01 5.41
CA THR A 376 6.97 -8.46 4.52
C THR A 376 7.31 -9.77 3.81
N ASP A 377 8.57 -9.98 3.42
CA ASP A 377 9.07 -11.22 2.82
C ASP A 377 9.02 -12.38 3.81
N GLU A 378 9.47 -12.15 5.04
CA GLU A 378 9.41 -13.13 6.12
C GLU A 378 7.96 -13.51 6.50
N LEU A 379 7.04 -12.53 6.52
CA LEU A 379 5.61 -12.78 6.78
C LEU A 379 4.97 -13.56 5.61
N MET A 380 5.31 -13.24 4.38
CA MET A 380 4.86 -13.97 3.21
C MET A 380 5.27 -15.45 3.30
N HIS A 381 6.55 -15.69 3.62
CA HIS A 381 7.06 -17.05 3.82
C HIS A 381 6.31 -17.78 4.95
N ASP A 382 6.09 -17.10 6.08
CA ASP A 382 5.36 -17.66 7.20
C ASP A 382 3.92 -18.04 6.80
N TYR A 383 3.21 -17.21 6.06
CA TYR A 383 1.80 -17.45 5.69
C TYR A 383 1.60 -18.52 4.63
N PHE A 384 2.51 -18.65 3.65
CA PHE A 384 2.29 -19.49 2.47
C PHE A 384 3.18 -20.72 2.40
N HIS A 385 4.32 -20.72 3.11
CA HIS A 385 5.32 -21.80 2.98
C HIS A 385 5.59 -22.53 4.30
N THR A 386 4.88 -22.19 5.40
CA THR A 386 5.02 -22.89 6.67
C THR A 386 3.81 -23.81 6.89
N PRO A 387 4.01 -25.11 7.12
CA PRO A 387 2.90 -26.03 7.41
C PRO A 387 2.19 -25.71 8.73
N GLY A 388 0.90 -26.00 8.81
CA GLY A 388 0.06 -25.87 10.02
C GLY A 388 -0.29 -24.43 10.40
N VAL A 389 -0.36 -23.53 9.42
CA VAL A 389 -0.81 -22.14 9.62
C VAL A 389 -2.30 -22.09 9.96
N PRO A 390 -2.74 -21.13 10.81
CA PRO A 390 -2.00 -20.04 11.44
C PRO A 390 -1.32 -20.43 12.75
N GLN A 391 -1.66 -21.58 13.35
CA GLN A 391 -1.21 -21.94 14.70
C GLN A 391 0.31 -22.04 14.80
N SER A 392 0.99 -22.66 13.82
CA SER A 392 2.43 -22.86 13.81
C SER A 392 3.26 -21.59 13.72
N ILE A 393 2.69 -20.51 13.16
CA ILE A 393 3.41 -19.27 12.88
C ILE A 393 3.09 -18.13 13.87
N MET A 394 2.01 -18.23 14.65
CA MET A 394 1.46 -17.12 15.40
C MET A 394 2.47 -16.42 16.33
N ALA A 395 3.18 -17.19 17.14
CA ALA A 395 4.20 -16.64 18.05
C ALA A 395 5.33 -15.95 17.27
N ARG A 396 5.73 -16.52 16.11
CA ARG A 396 6.78 -15.99 15.25
C ARG A 396 6.34 -14.67 14.59
N VAL A 397 5.15 -14.62 14.03
CA VAL A 397 4.59 -13.41 13.40
C VAL A 397 4.43 -12.28 14.41
N LEU A 398 3.85 -12.55 15.59
CA LEU A 398 3.76 -11.55 16.66
C LEU A 398 5.15 -11.06 17.10
N THR A 399 6.12 -11.96 17.22
CA THR A 399 7.51 -11.61 17.57
C THR A 399 8.13 -10.71 16.50
N ARG A 400 7.90 -10.98 15.19
CA ARG A 400 8.40 -10.14 14.10
C ARG A 400 7.85 -8.73 14.18
N HIS A 401 6.53 -8.57 14.35
CA HIS A 401 5.89 -7.25 14.48
C HIS A 401 6.38 -6.48 15.71
N VAL A 402 6.51 -7.14 16.87
CA VAL A 402 7.02 -6.48 18.08
C VAL A 402 8.49 -6.05 17.90
N LYS A 403 9.33 -6.90 17.32
CA LYS A 403 10.73 -6.54 17.03
C LYS A 403 10.83 -5.41 16.00
N PHE A 404 9.96 -5.38 15.01
CA PHE A 404 9.91 -4.31 14.03
C PHE A 404 9.60 -2.95 14.66
N SER A 405 8.69 -2.93 15.65
CA SER A 405 8.21 -1.73 16.32
C SER A 405 9.04 -1.29 17.52
N THR A 406 10.01 -2.11 17.97
CA THR A 406 10.78 -1.83 19.18
C THR A 406 12.28 -1.73 18.92
N PRO A 407 13.03 -0.95 19.73
CA PRO A 407 14.49 -0.92 19.66
C PRO A 407 15.12 -2.30 19.89
N ALA A 408 16.23 -2.59 19.20
CA ALA A 408 16.88 -3.90 19.23
C ALA A 408 17.27 -4.36 20.64
N ILE A 409 17.62 -3.44 21.54
CA ILE A 409 17.94 -3.74 22.93
C ILE A 409 16.78 -4.39 23.70
N LEU A 410 15.54 -4.13 23.31
CA LEU A 410 14.33 -4.69 23.93
C LEU A 410 13.88 -6.02 23.31
N HIS A 411 14.50 -6.47 22.22
CA HIS A 411 14.07 -7.69 21.49
C HIS A 411 14.04 -8.97 22.37
N PRO A 412 14.98 -9.23 23.30
CA PRO A 412 14.89 -10.41 24.17
C PRO A 412 13.65 -10.38 25.07
N LEU A 413 13.36 -9.22 25.67
CA LEU A 413 12.18 -9.02 26.53
C LEU A 413 10.88 -9.11 25.74
N ALA A 414 10.85 -8.50 24.55
CA ALA A 414 9.72 -8.55 23.64
C ALA A 414 9.40 -10.00 23.21
N THR A 415 10.42 -10.78 22.87
CA THR A 415 10.28 -12.20 22.53
C THR A 415 9.71 -13.00 23.70
N LEU A 416 10.28 -12.82 24.90
CA LEU A 416 9.79 -13.48 26.12
C LEU A 416 8.32 -13.12 26.41
N GLY A 417 7.95 -11.83 26.26
CA GLY A 417 6.58 -11.35 26.45
C GLY A 417 5.59 -12.02 25.51
N VAL A 418 5.91 -12.12 24.22
CA VAL A 418 5.08 -12.81 23.22
C VAL A 418 4.90 -14.29 23.57
N HIS A 419 5.97 -15.01 23.88
CA HIS A 419 5.89 -16.43 24.24
C HIS A 419 5.09 -16.66 25.53
N SER A 420 5.28 -15.81 26.54
CA SER A 420 4.49 -15.87 27.78
C SER A 420 3.00 -15.62 27.52
N TYR A 421 2.66 -14.61 26.73
CA TYR A 421 1.28 -14.34 26.32
C TYR A 421 0.66 -15.54 25.60
N MET A 422 1.35 -16.11 24.62
CA MET A 422 0.87 -17.27 23.86
C MET A 422 0.68 -18.50 24.76
N PHE A 423 1.59 -18.75 25.70
CA PHE A 423 1.49 -19.82 26.65
C PHE A 423 0.25 -19.67 27.56
N LEU A 424 0.06 -18.48 28.13
CA LEU A 424 -1.09 -18.19 29.00
C LEU A 424 -2.42 -18.31 28.22
N ASN A 425 -2.45 -17.83 26.99
CA ASN A 425 -3.64 -17.94 26.13
C ASN A 425 -3.96 -19.40 25.78
N SER A 426 -2.94 -20.22 25.56
CA SER A 426 -3.11 -21.67 25.33
C SER A 426 -3.65 -22.42 26.54
N LEU A 427 -3.31 -21.99 27.76
CA LEU A 427 -3.88 -22.54 28.99
C LEU A 427 -5.34 -22.12 29.13
N ALA A 428 -5.64 -20.83 28.91
CA ALA A 428 -7.01 -20.31 29.00
C ALA A 428 -7.98 -20.98 28.01
N SER A 429 -7.51 -21.32 26.81
CA SER A 429 -8.32 -22.01 25.78
C SER A 429 -8.62 -23.47 26.09
N ARG A 430 -7.88 -24.11 27.01
CA ARG A 430 -8.15 -25.49 27.48
C ARG A 430 -9.21 -25.54 28.56
N TRP A 431 -9.57 -24.40 29.14
CA TRP A 431 -10.57 -24.28 30.21
C TRP A 431 -11.89 -23.66 29.72
N ARG A 432 -11.99 -23.35 28.45
CA ARG A 432 -13.23 -22.96 27.74
C ARG A 432 -13.66 -24.09 26.79
#